data_bfc49c745c2c877819fff60e2a63ee6e
#
_entry.id   bfc49c745c2c877819fff60e2a63ee6e
#
_cell.length_a   1.000
_cell.length_b   1.000
_cell.length_c   1.000
_cell.angle_alpha   90.00
_cell.angle_beta   90.00
_cell.angle_gamma   90.00
#
_symmetry.space_group_name_H-M   'P 1'
#
loop_
_entity.id
_entity.type
_entity.pdbx_description
1 polymer ?
#
loop_
_entity_poly.entity_id
_entity_poly.type
_entity_poly.pdbx_seq_one_letter_code
_entity_poly.pdbx_strand_id
1 'polypeptide(L)'
;MPEFLLNGRRADLEGSAVQATLLDYLRDRGLTGAKEGCAEGECGACTVVMLADENGGSAYRAVNSCLMFAPMAAGREIYTVEALAVNGELAEVQKAMAGAGGSQCGYCTPGFVMSMFAEQYRRDRAGACDPHELGGNLCRCTGYRPIRDAMLSLGPAPEGDLLARLSRPAPRLESFAQQAAGSRFSRPATLTECFAILAADPEGRLVAGGTDVGVESNLRGKRWSHVVSLEGIAELLEFSETPEHVLIGGGLTLSEIAERWATHGSTAPASFGEWMALFASKPIRNRATLGGNLATASAIGDSAPLLLALDASVHLISMGGRRVVPIQSFFTGYRRTVLAPGELIVAIEIPKPLPAFVKFYKVAKRRMDDISTVAACMALDWDESGHTGRIARCRFAFNGVAAVPLRATASEEAVVGQRWNEAAVERAQAALDRTLRPISDHRGSAEYRLAVAKSLFGKFLWDRQELAE
;
A
#
# COMPACT_ATOMS: atom_id res chain seq x y z
N MET A 1 -2.99 25.63 -17.24
CA MET A 1 -1.62 25.56 -16.67
C MET A 1 -1.61 24.49 -15.60
N PRO A 2 -0.47 23.83 -15.35
CA PRO A 2 -0.37 22.77 -14.35
C PRO A 2 -0.46 23.37 -12.93
N GLU A 3 -1.67 23.51 -12.42
CA GLU A 3 -1.96 24.10 -11.12
C GLU A 3 -2.47 23.04 -10.14
N PHE A 4 -2.25 23.27 -8.86
CA PHE A 4 -2.85 22.54 -7.76
C PHE A 4 -3.16 23.48 -6.59
N LEU A 5 -3.91 23.05 -5.61
CA LEU A 5 -4.14 23.83 -4.40
C LEU A 5 -3.11 23.43 -3.34
N LEU A 6 -2.32 24.40 -2.90
CA LEU A 6 -1.35 24.24 -1.81
C LEU A 6 -1.75 25.15 -0.65
N ASN A 7 -2.10 24.55 0.49
CA ASN A 7 -2.53 25.29 1.67
C ASN A 7 -3.71 26.25 1.37
N GLY A 8 -4.65 25.78 0.55
CA GLY A 8 -5.83 26.55 0.13
C GLY A 8 -5.57 27.63 -0.94
N ARG A 9 -4.35 27.75 -1.44
CA ARG A 9 -3.97 28.72 -2.48
C ARG A 9 -3.54 28.03 -3.77
N ARG A 10 -3.78 28.65 -4.91
CA ARG A 10 -3.27 28.15 -6.19
C ARG A 10 -1.75 28.19 -6.22
N ALA A 11 -1.16 27.08 -6.63
CA ALA A 11 0.27 26.91 -6.84
C ALA A 11 0.50 26.31 -8.24
N ASP A 12 1.47 26.84 -8.97
CA ASP A 12 1.86 26.35 -10.28
C ASP A 12 3.05 25.41 -10.19
N LEU A 13 3.21 24.58 -11.20
CA LEU A 13 4.36 23.66 -11.37
C LEU A 13 5.33 24.19 -12.43
N GLU A 14 5.18 25.42 -12.87
CA GLU A 14 6.06 26.01 -13.89
C GLU A 14 7.50 26.07 -13.39
N GLY A 15 8.45 25.70 -14.23
CA GLY A 15 9.86 25.63 -13.90
C GLY A 15 10.30 24.43 -13.04
N SER A 16 9.35 23.65 -12.51
CA SER A 16 9.70 22.45 -11.74
C SER A 16 10.17 21.34 -12.67
N ALA A 17 11.29 20.69 -12.36
CA ALA A 17 11.73 19.52 -13.09
C ALA A 17 10.70 18.36 -12.93
N VAL A 18 10.47 17.60 -14.00
CA VAL A 18 9.48 16.52 -14.05
C VAL A 18 9.68 15.49 -12.94
N GLN A 19 10.90 15.24 -12.56
CA GLN A 19 11.27 14.24 -11.56
C GLN A 19 11.80 14.85 -10.25
N ALA A 20 11.60 16.16 -10.03
CA ALA A 20 11.70 16.75 -8.71
C ALA A 20 10.57 16.16 -7.84
N THR A 21 10.85 15.89 -6.58
CA THR A 21 9.82 15.43 -5.66
C THR A 21 8.91 16.58 -5.23
N LEU A 22 7.71 16.25 -4.77
CA LEU A 22 6.86 17.24 -4.12
C LEU A 22 7.56 17.88 -2.91
N LEU A 23 8.38 17.10 -2.19
CA LEU A 23 9.19 17.63 -1.09
C LEU A 23 10.17 18.71 -1.54
N ASP A 24 10.91 18.49 -2.65
CA ASP A 24 11.81 19.49 -3.22
C ASP A 24 11.03 20.76 -3.57
N TYR A 25 9.91 20.57 -4.28
CA TYR A 25 9.02 21.67 -4.66
C TYR A 25 8.57 22.53 -3.48
N LEU A 26 8.15 21.89 -2.38
CA LEU A 26 7.71 22.59 -1.16
C LEU A 26 8.86 23.37 -0.51
N ARG A 27 10.01 22.74 -0.38
CA ARG A 27 11.19 23.33 0.26
C ARG A 27 11.76 24.51 -0.53
N ASP A 28 11.77 24.42 -1.86
CA ASP A 28 12.20 25.52 -2.75
C ASP A 28 11.31 26.76 -2.59
N ARG A 29 10.07 26.58 -2.10
CA ARG A 29 9.11 27.66 -1.82
C ARG A 29 9.08 28.09 -0.35
N GLY A 30 10.05 27.67 0.44
CA GLY A 30 10.17 28.04 1.85
C GLY A 30 9.25 27.28 2.81
N LEU A 31 8.48 26.27 2.33
CA LEU A 31 7.67 25.40 3.17
C LEU A 31 8.56 24.28 3.73
N THR A 32 9.37 24.61 4.73
CA THR A 32 10.44 23.76 5.25
C THR A 32 10.02 22.86 6.41
N GLY A 33 8.76 22.87 6.80
CA GLY A 33 8.20 21.98 7.81
C GLY A 33 8.31 20.52 7.38
N ALA A 34 7.95 20.18 6.15
CA ALA A 34 8.26 18.88 5.56
C ALA A 34 9.78 18.75 5.32
N LYS A 35 10.37 17.60 5.73
CA LYS A 35 11.83 17.40 5.72
C LYS A 35 12.22 16.08 5.08
N GLU A 36 13.40 16.06 4.46
CA GLU A 36 13.98 14.81 3.99
C GLU A 36 14.71 14.09 5.12
N GLY A 37 14.28 12.87 5.44
CA GLY A 37 14.98 12.02 6.40
C GLY A 37 15.57 10.76 5.75
N CYS A 38 14.74 9.99 5.02
CA CYS A 38 15.18 8.74 4.41
C CYS A 38 15.07 8.73 2.86
N ALA A 39 14.24 9.59 2.27
CA ALA A 39 13.95 9.64 0.85
C ALA A 39 13.37 8.32 0.25
N GLU A 40 12.89 7.41 1.12
CA GLU A 40 12.37 6.09 0.73
C GLU A 40 10.99 5.75 1.33
N GLY A 41 10.36 6.71 2.05
CA GLY A 41 9.00 6.54 2.58
C GLY A 41 8.90 5.89 3.96
N GLU A 42 10.03 5.61 4.63
CA GLU A 42 10.09 4.89 5.92
C GLU A 42 9.95 5.80 7.15
N CYS A 43 10.47 7.05 7.08
CA CYS A 43 10.61 7.87 8.28
C CYS A 43 9.50 8.89 8.53
N GLY A 44 8.69 9.21 7.54
CA GLY A 44 7.58 10.15 7.63
C GLY A 44 7.94 11.61 7.92
N ALA A 45 9.22 12.01 7.95
CA ALA A 45 9.60 13.41 8.17
C ALA A 45 9.09 14.34 7.05
N CYS A 46 8.80 13.80 5.89
CA CYS A 46 8.27 14.50 4.71
C CYS A 46 6.73 14.45 4.61
N THR A 47 6.02 13.93 5.61
CA THR A 47 4.57 13.75 5.53
C THR A 47 3.86 15.07 5.30
N VAL A 48 3.00 15.08 4.28
CA VAL A 48 1.99 16.11 3.98
C VAL A 48 0.63 15.44 3.91
N VAL A 49 -0.43 16.23 3.83
CA VAL A 49 -1.79 15.71 3.67
C VAL A 49 -2.32 16.07 2.29
N MET A 50 -2.86 15.08 1.61
CA MET A 50 -3.53 15.21 0.32
C MET A 50 -5.00 14.91 0.49
N LEU A 51 -5.85 15.70 -0.18
CA LEU A 51 -7.27 15.44 -0.22
C LEU A 51 -7.56 14.34 -1.25
N ALA A 52 -8.34 13.34 -0.86
CA ALA A 52 -8.78 12.23 -1.71
C ALA A 52 -10.30 12.04 -1.60
N ASP A 53 -10.92 11.47 -2.63
CA ASP A 53 -12.35 11.14 -2.59
C ASP A 53 -12.64 10.07 -1.54
N GLU A 54 -13.76 10.24 -0.84
CA GLU A 54 -14.28 9.27 0.12
C GLU A 54 -15.81 9.36 0.22
N ASN A 55 -16.50 8.32 -0.22
CA ASN A 55 -17.96 8.12 -0.01
C ASN A 55 -18.80 9.39 -0.25
N GLY A 56 -18.64 10.05 -1.39
CA GLY A 56 -19.41 11.23 -1.78
C GLY A 56 -18.93 12.55 -1.16
N GLY A 57 -17.85 12.53 -0.43
CA GLY A 57 -17.12 13.69 0.08
C GLY A 57 -15.63 13.52 -0.15
N SER A 58 -14.82 13.97 0.80
CA SER A 58 -13.37 13.77 0.74
C SER A 58 -12.78 13.45 2.11
N ALA A 59 -11.55 12.92 2.10
CA ALA A 59 -10.75 12.64 3.28
C ALA A 59 -9.36 13.25 3.17
N TYR A 60 -8.79 13.61 4.29
CA TYR A 60 -7.39 13.99 4.40
C TYR A 60 -6.52 12.74 4.50
N ARG A 61 -5.62 12.53 3.54
CA ARG A 61 -4.72 11.40 3.47
C ARG A 61 -3.27 11.81 3.71
N ALA A 62 -2.66 11.32 4.76
CA ALA A 62 -1.22 11.49 4.98
C ALA A 62 -0.44 10.76 3.86
N VAL A 63 0.52 11.45 3.23
CA VAL A 63 1.35 10.90 2.14
C VAL A 63 2.81 11.35 2.29
N ASN A 64 3.72 10.54 1.75
CA ASN A 64 5.15 10.85 1.73
C ASN A 64 5.49 11.76 0.52
N SER A 65 5.70 13.04 0.76
CA SER A 65 6.03 14.00 -0.33
C SER A 65 7.37 13.70 -1.02
N CYS A 66 8.28 13.00 -0.38
CA CYS A 66 9.56 12.59 -0.97
C CYS A 66 9.43 11.50 -2.05
N LEU A 67 8.31 10.77 -2.11
CA LEU A 67 8.06 9.72 -3.11
C LEU A 67 7.14 10.15 -4.25
N MET A 68 6.53 11.32 -4.15
CA MET A 68 5.63 11.86 -5.14
C MET A 68 6.38 12.84 -6.03
N PHE A 69 6.40 12.62 -7.35
CA PHE A 69 6.94 13.64 -8.26
C PHE A 69 6.05 14.89 -8.28
N ALA A 70 6.65 16.06 -8.35
CA ALA A 70 5.90 17.33 -8.30
C ALA A 70 4.76 17.40 -9.32
N PRO A 71 4.89 16.95 -10.59
CA PRO A 71 3.79 16.94 -11.54
C PRO A 71 2.60 16.07 -11.15
N MET A 72 2.77 15.08 -10.27
CA MET A 72 1.67 14.28 -9.76
C MET A 72 0.74 15.10 -8.85
N ALA A 73 1.18 16.26 -8.35
CA ALA A 73 0.35 17.18 -7.57
C ALA A 73 -0.68 17.94 -8.43
N ALA A 74 -0.48 18.05 -9.75
CA ALA A 74 -1.38 18.79 -10.64
C ALA A 74 -2.85 18.35 -10.46
N GLY A 75 -3.75 19.33 -10.27
CA GLY A 75 -5.17 19.10 -10.06
C GLY A 75 -5.53 18.58 -8.65
N ARG A 76 -4.60 18.49 -7.71
CA ARG A 76 -4.84 18.02 -6.34
C ARG A 76 -4.94 19.18 -5.35
N GLU A 77 -5.33 18.84 -4.14
CA GLU A 77 -5.34 19.75 -2.99
C GLU A 77 -4.45 19.16 -1.88
N ILE A 78 -3.43 19.91 -1.48
CA ILE A 78 -2.37 19.47 -0.59
C ILE A 78 -2.18 20.46 0.54
N TYR A 79 -1.99 19.95 1.75
CA TYR A 79 -1.77 20.75 2.95
C TYR A 79 -0.46 20.32 3.62
N THR A 80 0.32 21.31 4.02
CA THR A 80 1.54 21.15 4.83
C THR A 80 1.28 21.63 6.26
N VAL A 81 2.22 21.39 7.16
CA VAL A 81 2.09 21.78 8.57
C VAL A 81 1.92 23.30 8.74
N GLU A 82 2.42 24.08 7.80
CA GLU A 82 2.29 25.54 7.79
C GLU A 82 0.84 26.03 7.59
N ALA A 83 -0.03 25.18 7.02
CA ALA A 83 -1.44 25.51 6.85
C ALA A 83 -2.29 25.38 8.12
N LEU A 84 -1.79 24.70 9.14
CA LEU A 84 -2.60 24.34 10.31
C LEU A 84 -2.73 25.46 11.31
N ALA A 85 -1.72 26.32 11.43
CA ALA A 85 -1.78 27.50 12.29
C ALA A 85 -2.49 28.65 11.55
N VAL A 86 -3.51 29.26 12.17
CA VAL A 86 -4.27 30.35 11.59
C VAL A 86 -4.15 31.60 12.47
N ASN A 87 -3.77 32.73 11.90
CA ASN A 87 -3.61 34.01 12.61
C ASN A 87 -2.70 33.92 13.84
N GLY A 88 -1.66 33.07 13.79
CA GLY A 88 -0.73 32.85 14.91
C GLY A 88 -1.23 31.87 15.96
N GLU A 89 -2.46 31.37 15.86
CA GLU A 89 -3.00 30.34 16.73
C GLU A 89 -2.69 28.96 16.20
N LEU A 90 -2.08 28.13 17.06
CA LEU A 90 -1.77 26.72 16.75
C LEU A 90 -3.06 25.90 16.64
N ALA A 91 -3.10 24.95 15.69
CA ALA A 91 -4.14 23.94 15.65
C ALA A 91 -4.09 23.00 16.87
N GLU A 92 -5.19 22.32 17.15
CA GLU A 92 -5.28 21.38 18.29
C GLU A 92 -4.19 20.31 18.29
N VAL A 93 -3.91 19.73 17.14
CA VAL A 93 -2.83 18.74 16.97
C VAL A 93 -1.45 19.31 17.32
N GLN A 94 -1.19 20.56 17.00
CA GLN A 94 0.05 21.25 17.32
C GLN A 94 0.11 21.57 18.83
N LYS A 95 -0.97 22.03 19.43
CA LYS A 95 -1.09 22.29 20.88
C LYS A 95 -0.92 20.98 21.69
N ALA A 96 -1.57 19.89 21.24
CA ALA A 96 -1.46 18.58 21.90
C ALA A 96 -0.01 18.06 21.87
N MET A 97 0.65 18.15 20.71
CA MET A 97 2.04 17.74 20.55
C MET A 97 3.00 18.55 21.43
N ALA A 98 2.82 19.86 21.50
CA ALA A 98 3.62 20.75 22.35
C ALA A 98 3.34 20.49 23.86
N GLY A 99 2.06 20.40 24.24
CA GLY A 99 1.64 20.20 25.64
C GLY A 99 2.07 18.86 26.23
N ALA A 100 2.13 17.80 25.43
CA ALA A 100 2.60 16.49 25.84
C ALA A 100 4.14 16.36 25.85
N GLY A 101 4.90 17.37 25.39
CA GLY A 101 6.33 17.25 25.21
C GLY A 101 6.72 16.27 24.10
N GLY A 102 5.88 16.10 23.08
CA GLY A 102 6.06 15.18 21.97
C GLY A 102 7.15 15.61 20.96
N SER A 103 7.84 16.70 21.21
CA SER A 103 8.90 17.23 20.38
C SER A 103 10.16 17.52 21.19
N GLN A 104 11.33 17.05 20.74
CA GLN A 104 12.64 17.39 21.31
C GLN A 104 13.50 18.08 20.26
N CYS A 105 14.16 17.36 19.32
CA CYS A 105 14.93 18.00 18.28
C CYS A 105 14.05 18.70 17.21
N GLY A 106 12.76 18.35 17.11
CA GLY A 106 11.78 18.96 16.21
C GLY A 106 11.80 18.44 14.77
N TYR A 107 12.76 17.58 14.39
CA TYR A 107 12.91 17.16 13.00
C TYR A 107 11.72 16.38 12.46
N CYS A 108 11.23 15.41 13.20
CA CYS A 108 10.08 14.58 12.82
C CYS A 108 8.73 15.19 13.18
N THR A 109 8.71 16.23 14.01
CA THR A 109 7.47 16.79 14.59
C THR A 109 6.44 17.20 13.53
N PRO A 110 6.79 17.93 12.44
CA PRO A 110 5.82 18.29 11.41
C PRO A 110 5.15 17.06 10.77
N GLY A 111 5.91 16.00 10.50
CA GLY A 111 5.40 14.78 9.92
C GLY A 111 4.38 14.08 10.83
N PHE A 112 4.68 13.95 12.12
CA PHE A 112 3.72 13.42 13.11
C PHE A 112 2.46 14.28 13.20
N VAL A 113 2.61 15.60 13.25
CA VAL A 113 1.48 16.54 13.29
C VAL A 113 0.57 16.34 12.09
N MET A 114 1.11 16.15 10.88
CA MET A 114 0.30 15.93 9.68
C MET A 114 -0.42 14.57 9.69
N SER A 115 0.23 13.52 10.21
CA SER A 115 -0.44 12.22 10.39
C SER A 115 -1.53 12.27 11.46
N MET A 116 -1.29 12.95 12.59
CA MET A 116 -2.29 13.19 13.64
C MET A 116 -3.47 14.02 13.13
N PHE A 117 -3.20 15.05 12.31
CA PHE A 117 -4.23 15.85 11.68
C PHE A 117 -5.12 15.00 10.76
N ALA A 118 -4.53 14.18 9.89
CA ALA A 118 -5.30 13.31 9.01
C ALA A 118 -6.21 12.36 9.80
N GLU A 119 -5.72 11.79 10.90
CA GLU A 119 -6.51 10.91 11.77
C GLU A 119 -7.57 11.67 12.58
N GLN A 120 -7.27 12.87 13.09
CA GLN A 120 -8.27 13.68 13.83
C GLN A 120 -9.47 14.01 12.94
N TYR A 121 -9.25 14.25 11.65
CA TYR A 121 -10.30 14.57 10.68
C TYR A 121 -10.88 13.34 9.96
N ARG A 122 -10.53 12.13 10.35
CA ARG A 122 -11.07 10.90 9.76
C ARG A 122 -12.57 10.76 10.07
N ARG A 123 -13.39 10.69 9.02
CA ARG A 123 -14.86 10.80 9.12
C ARG A 123 -15.53 9.60 9.81
N ASP A 124 -14.99 8.40 9.62
CA ASP A 124 -15.50 7.13 10.19
C ASP A 124 -14.94 6.83 11.59
N ARG A 125 -14.22 7.78 12.19
CA ARG A 125 -13.61 7.61 13.50
C ARG A 125 -14.67 7.52 14.60
N ALA A 126 -14.70 6.38 15.29
CA ALA A 126 -15.50 6.17 16.47
C ALA A 126 -14.62 6.25 17.73
N GLY A 127 -14.71 7.36 18.48
CA GLY A 127 -13.94 7.51 19.72
C GLY A 127 -12.59 8.20 19.58
N ALA A 128 -11.58 7.75 20.32
CA ALA A 128 -10.24 8.31 20.33
C ALA A 128 -9.50 8.08 19.00
N CYS A 129 -8.51 8.93 18.70
CA CYS A 129 -7.60 8.71 17.57
C CYS A 129 -6.84 7.38 17.73
N ASP A 130 -6.63 6.68 16.63
CA ASP A 130 -5.90 5.41 16.63
C ASP A 130 -4.39 5.65 16.49
N PRO A 131 -3.56 5.33 17.51
CA PRO A 131 -2.11 5.49 17.41
C PRO A 131 -1.43 4.66 16.31
N HIS A 132 -2.09 3.63 15.79
CA HIS A 132 -1.56 2.86 14.65
C HIS A 132 -1.48 3.68 13.37
N GLU A 133 -2.25 4.75 13.24
CA GLU A 133 -2.19 5.69 12.11
C GLU A 133 -0.90 6.54 12.10
N LEU A 134 -0.11 6.53 13.20
CA LEU A 134 1.25 7.09 13.24
C LEU A 134 2.31 6.14 12.66
N GLY A 135 1.94 4.92 12.28
CA GLY A 135 2.83 4.00 11.57
C GLY A 135 3.37 4.65 10.29
N GLY A 136 4.70 4.68 10.12
CA GLY A 136 5.37 5.42 9.05
C GLY A 136 5.93 6.78 9.46
N ASN A 137 5.84 7.15 10.75
CA ASN A 137 6.52 8.30 11.33
C ASN A 137 7.54 7.83 12.39
N LEU A 138 8.81 8.14 12.20
CA LEU A 138 9.88 7.72 13.12
C LEU A 138 10.40 8.90 13.94
N CYS A 139 10.58 8.65 15.26
CA CYS A 139 11.22 9.58 16.17
C CYS A 139 12.36 8.89 16.92
N ARG A 140 13.52 9.52 16.99
CA ARG A 140 14.68 8.98 17.73
C ARG A 140 14.78 9.52 19.17
N CYS A 141 14.12 10.65 19.45
CA CYS A 141 14.39 11.42 20.67
C CYS A 141 13.43 11.10 21.82
N THR A 142 12.10 10.97 21.53
CA THR A 142 11.05 11.02 22.57
C THR A 142 10.68 9.66 23.16
N GLY A 143 11.07 8.55 22.51
CA GLY A 143 10.59 7.20 22.87
C GLY A 143 9.10 6.98 22.57
N TYR A 144 8.49 7.82 21.74
CA TYR A 144 7.12 7.75 21.20
C TYR A 144 5.98 7.98 22.19
N ARG A 145 6.14 7.68 23.49
CA ARG A 145 5.05 7.79 24.47
C ARG A 145 4.41 9.18 24.48
N PRO A 146 5.15 10.31 24.59
CA PRO A 146 4.53 11.64 24.57
C PRO A 146 3.76 11.94 23.28
N ILE A 147 4.26 11.44 22.14
CA ILE A 147 3.59 11.60 20.83
C ILE A 147 2.28 10.82 20.81
N ARG A 148 2.29 9.57 21.29
CA ARG A 148 1.08 8.74 21.40
C ARG A 148 0.06 9.37 22.36
N ASP A 149 0.52 9.87 23.48
CA ASP A 149 -0.34 10.49 24.50
C ASP A 149 -0.96 11.79 23.96
N ALA A 150 -0.19 12.58 23.18
CA ALA A 150 -0.71 13.73 22.44
C ALA A 150 -1.83 13.33 21.48
N MET A 151 -1.63 12.27 20.70
CA MET A 151 -2.64 11.79 19.76
C MET A 151 -3.92 11.31 20.47
N LEU A 152 -3.78 10.54 21.55
CA LEU A 152 -4.90 10.03 22.34
C LEU A 152 -5.70 11.14 23.04
N SER A 153 -5.08 12.31 23.27
CA SER A 153 -5.75 13.47 23.86
C SER A 153 -6.61 14.27 22.89
N LEU A 154 -6.50 13.99 21.57
CA LEU A 154 -7.25 14.72 20.55
C LEU A 154 -8.75 14.35 20.59
N GLY A 155 -9.57 15.40 20.69
CA GLY A 155 -11.02 15.32 20.56
C GLY A 155 -11.49 15.13 19.10
N PRO A 156 -12.80 15.30 18.86
CA PRO A 156 -13.34 15.40 17.50
C PRO A 156 -12.64 16.49 16.71
N ALA A 157 -12.69 16.38 15.38
CA ALA A 157 -12.20 17.45 14.52
C ALA A 157 -12.91 18.76 14.85
N PRO A 158 -12.17 19.88 15.03
CA PRO A 158 -12.78 21.16 15.35
C PRO A 158 -13.62 21.67 14.17
N GLU A 159 -14.70 22.39 14.48
CA GLU A 159 -15.51 23.08 13.48
C GLU A 159 -14.66 24.13 12.74
N GLY A 160 -14.92 24.32 11.46
CA GLY A 160 -14.24 25.29 10.62
C GLY A 160 -14.07 24.85 9.18
N ASP A 161 -13.33 25.64 8.41
CA ASP A 161 -13.17 25.46 6.96
C ASP A 161 -12.58 24.09 6.59
N LEU A 162 -11.63 23.58 7.39
CA LEU A 162 -11.00 22.29 7.15
C LEU A 162 -11.99 21.12 7.32
N LEU A 163 -12.87 21.17 8.33
CA LEU A 163 -13.93 20.17 8.49
C LEU A 163 -14.99 20.33 7.41
N ALA A 164 -15.44 21.54 7.14
CA ALA A 164 -16.42 21.84 6.10
C ALA A 164 -15.93 21.41 4.70
N ARG A 165 -14.61 21.47 4.44
CA ARG A 165 -14.02 21.04 3.18
C ARG A 165 -14.31 19.57 2.86
N LEU A 166 -14.39 18.71 3.86
CA LEU A 166 -14.60 17.27 3.69
C LEU A 166 -16.01 16.92 3.17
N SER A 167 -16.98 17.83 3.27
CA SER A 167 -18.32 17.61 2.70
C SER A 167 -18.38 17.71 1.18
N ARG A 168 -17.32 18.18 0.55
CA ARG A 168 -17.20 18.31 -0.92
C ARG A 168 -16.25 17.27 -1.47
N PRO A 169 -16.48 16.71 -2.67
CA PRO A 169 -15.59 15.75 -3.29
C PRO A 169 -14.18 16.35 -3.52
N ALA A 170 -13.18 15.50 -3.58
CA ALA A 170 -11.85 15.90 -3.99
C ALA A 170 -11.84 16.30 -5.47
N PRO A 171 -10.88 17.15 -5.92
CA PRO A 171 -10.75 17.49 -7.32
C PRO A 171 -10.50 16.24 -8.18
N ARG A 172 -11.20 16.12 -9.29
CA ARG A 172 -10.96 15.06 -10.27
C ARG A 172 -9.64 15.29 -10.98
N LEU A 173 -8.92 14.21 -11.22
CA LEU A 173 -7.69 14.23 -12.00
C LEU A 173 -8.02 14.21 -13.50
N GLU A 174 -7.66 15.27 -14.19
CA GLU A 174 -7.81 15.39 -15.64
C GLU A 174 -6.52 14.99 -16.36
N SER A 175 -6.61 14.77 -17.68
CA SER A 175 -5.44 14.59 -18.53
C SER A 175 -4.50 15.78 -18.37
N PHE A 176 -3.23 15.49 -18.20
CA PHE A 176 -2.21 16.51 -17.94
C PHE A 176 -0.88 16.12 -18.56
N ALA A 177 -0.17 17.08 -19.12
CA ALA A 177 1.19 16.88 -19.58
C ALA A 177 2.07 18.08 -19.24
N GLN A 178 3.33 17.81 -18.92
CA GLN A 178 4.37 18.79 -18.65
C GLN A 178 5.68 18.35 -19.30
N GLN A 179 6.43 19.32 -19.80
CA GLN A 179 7.80 19.11 -20.28
C GLN A 179 8.72 20.11 -19.58
N ALA A 180 9.77 19.61 -18.96
CA ALA A 180 10.78 20.44 -18.29
C ALA A 180 12.12 19.71 -18.26
N ALA A 181 13.22 20.45 -18.38
CA ALA A 181 14.59 19.93 -18.26
C ALA A 181 14.88 18.68 -19.11
N GLY A 182 14.33 18.63 -20.33
CA GLY A 182 14.56 17.50 -21.26
C GLY A 182 13.73 16.24 -20.94
N SER A 183 12.88 16.27 -19.93
CA SER A 183 12.00 15.15 -19.56
C SER A 183 10.53 15.53 -19.74
N ARG A 184 9.68 14.52 -19.92
CA ARG A 184 8.22 14.66 -20.04
C ARG A 184 7.50 13.95 -18.90
N PHE A 185 6.37 14.50 -18.51
CA PHE A 185 5.38 13.85 -17.66
C PHE A 185 4.04 13.85 -18.37
N SER A 186 3.34 12.73 -18.39
CA SER A 186 1.99 12.61 -18.92
C SER A 186 1.11 11.87 -17.92
N ARG A 187 -0.11 12.38 -17.71
CA ARG A 187 -1.17 11.72 -16.98
C ARG A 187 -2.40 11.63 -17.87
N PRO A 188 -2.59 10.49 -18.57
CA PRO A 188 -3.81 10.23 -19.32
C PRO A 188 -5.01 10.06 -18.39
N ALA A 189 -6.23 10.38 -18.86
CA ALA A 189 -7.47 10.16 -18.14
C ALA A 189 -8.17 8.85 -18.53
N THR A 190 -7.77 8.23 -19.65
CA THR A 190 -8.36 7.00 -20.19
C THR A 190 -7.27 6.00 -20.62
N LEU A 191 -7.64 4.71 -20.70
CA LEU A 191 -6.76 3.68 -21.27
C LEU A 191 -6.40 4.00 -22.73
N THR A 192 -7.32 4.53 -23.52
CA THR A 192 -7.08 4.90 -24.91
C THR A 192 -5.98 5.96 -25.04
N GLU A 193 -6.05 7.01 -24.22
CA GLU A 193 -4.99 8.03 -24.18
C GLU A 193 -3.65 7.43 -23.72
N CYS A 194 -3.68 6.55 -22.69
CA CYS A 194 -2.48 5.90 -22.18
C CYS A 194 -1.80 5.07 -23.27
N PHE A 195 -2.56 4.26 -23.99
CA PHE A 195 -2.00 3.45 -25.08
C PHE A 195 -1.49 4.28 -26.24
N ALA A 196 -2.12 5.41 -26.57
CA ALA A 196 -1.62 6.32 -27.59
C ALA A 196 -0.24 6.91 -27.17
N ILE A 197 -0.09 7.27 -25.90
CA ILE A 197 1.21 7.74 -25.34
C ILE A 197 2.27 6.63 -25.42
N LEU A 198 1.94 5.40 -25.00
CA LEU A 198 2.88 4.27 -25.00
C LEU A 198 3.24 3.81 -26.44
N ALA A 199 2.32 3.94 -27.39
CA ALA A 199 2.61 3.66 -28.81
C ALA A 199 3.61 4.68 -29.39
N ALA A 200 3.50 5.95 -28.98
CA ALA A 200 4.42 7.01 -29.39
C ALA A 200 5.77 6.96 -28.66
N ASP A 201 5.80 6.45 -27.44
CA ASP A 201 6.99 6.33 -26.60
C ASP A 201 6.92 5.06 -25.74
N PRO A 202 7.33 3.90 -26.31
CA PRO A 202 7.30 2.61 -25.62
C PRO A 202 8.20 2.52 -24.38
N GLU A 203 9.21 3.38 -24.26
CA GLU A 203 10.14 3.44 -23.13
C GLU A 203 9.61 4.32 -21.98
N GLY A 204 8.43 4.89 -22.12
CA GLY A 204 7.77 5.69 -21.07
C GLY A 204 7.66 4.94 -19.76
N ARG A 205 8.21 5.49 -18.66
CA ARG A 205 8.15 4.87 -17.34
C ARG A 205 6.77 5.01 -16.75
N LEU A 206 6.05 3.91 -16.62
CA LEU A 206 4.77 3.87 -15.93
C LEU A 206 4.95 4.10 -14.43
N VAL A 207 4.10 4.94 -13.86
CA VAL A 207 4.01 5.20 -12.42
C VAL A 207 2.55 5.21 -12.00
N ALA A 208 2.22 4.45 -10.96
CA ALA A 208 0.94 4.54 -10.26
C ALA A 208 1.11 5.38 -8.99
N GLY A 209 1.10 4.80 -7.79
CA GLY A 209 1.28 5.53 -6.54
C GLY A 209 2.66 6.17 -6.30
N GLY A 210 3.67 5.82 -7.08
CA GLY A 210 5.02 6.38 -6.99
C GLY A 210 5.93 5.75 -5.93
N THR A 211 5.43 4.89 -5.07
CA THR A 211 6.13 4.41 -3.88
C THR A 211 7.39 3.56 -4.15
N ASP A 212 7.47 2.87 -5.28
CA ASP A 212 8.71 2.20 -5.74
C ASP A 212 9.52 3.09 -6.69
N VAL A 213 8.85 3.75 -7.64
CA VAL A 213 9.51 4.59 -8.66
C VAL A 213 10.20 5.80 -8.00
N GLY A 214 9.57 6.39 -6.97
CA GLY A 214 10.18 7.44 -6.16
C GLY A 214 11.47 6.99 -5.49
N VAL A 215 11.48 5.78 -4.90
CA VAL A 215 12.69 5.19 -4.29
C VAL A 215 13.79 4.96 -5.34
N GLU A 216 13.43 4.44 -6.52
CA GLU A 216 14.40 4.27 -7.62
C GLU A 216 15.01 5.61 -8.06
N SER A 217 14.20 6.66 -8.11
CA SER A 217 14.65 8.03 -8.44
C SER A 217 15.60 8.58 -7.36
N ASN A 218 15.17 8.48 -6.09
CA ASN A 218 15.88 9.09 -4.97
C ASN A 218 17.17 8.36 -4.60
N LEU A 219 17.09 7.05 -4.35
CA LEU A 219 18.22 6.28 -3.83
C LEU A 219 19.13 5.70 -4.92
N ARG A 220 18.60 5.47 -6.13
CA ARG A 220 19.39 4.89 -7.23
C ARG A 220 19.72 5.90 -8.32
N GLY A 221 19.30 7.14 -8.16
CA GLY A 221 19.53 8.20 -9.13
C GLY A 221 18.93 7.96 -10.52
N LYS A 222 17.96 7.02 -10.63
CA LYS A 222 17.33 6.75 -11.92
C LYS A 222 16.56 7.96 -12.43
N ARG A 223 16.69 8.22 -13.72
CA ARG A 223 15.96 9.27 -14.44
C ARG A 223 15.40 8.71 -15.73
N TRP A 224 14.24 9.20 -16.13
CA TRP A 224 13.52 8.75 -17.32
C TRP A 224 13.23 9.95 -18.22
N SER A 225 13.32 9.74 -19.52
CA SER A 225 12.95 10.76 -20.52
C SER A 225 11.46 11.08 -20.47
N HIS A 226 10.64 10.10 -20.10
CA HIS A 226 9.21 10.23 -20.00
C HIS A 226 8.65 9.42 -18.82
N VAL A 227 7.87 10.08 -17.98
CA VAL A 227 7.10 9.47 -16.88
C VAL A 227 5.63 9.52 -17.24
N VAL A 228 4.94 8.37 -17.21
CA VAL A 228 3.50 8.25 -17.53
C VAL A 228 2.75 7.82 -16.26
N SER A 229 1.95 8.71 -15.71
CA SER A 229 1.17 8.46 -14.49
C SER A 229 -0.16 7.79 -14.84
N LEU A 230 -0.48 6.70 -14.16
CA LEU A 230 -1.71 5.93 -14.34
C LEU A 230 -2.87 6.43 -13.45
N GLU A 231 -2.63 7.41 -12.57
CA GLU A 231 -3.59 7.83 -11.54
C GLU A 231 -4.87 8.49 -12.07
N GLY A 232 -4.85 9.01 -13.29
CA GLY A 232 -6.02 9.66 -13.92
C GLY A 232 -6.98 8.67 -14.60
N ILE A 233 -6.58 7.41 -14.78
CA ILE A 233 -7.30 6.43 -15.61
C ILE A 233 -8.44 5.81 -14.81
N ALA A 234 -9.68 6.22 -15.13
CA ALA A 234 -10.87 5.79 -14.40
C ALA A 234 -11.10 4.27 -14.47
N GLU A 235 -10.78 3.65 -15.60
CA GLU A 235 -10.96 2.20 -15.83
C GLU A 235 -10.05 1.33 -14.93
N LEU A 236 -9.01 1.91 -14.33
CA LEU A 236 -8.16 1.23 -13.35
C LEU A 236 -8.69 1.32 -11.91
N LEU A 237 -9.77 2.05 -11.67
CA LEU A 237 -10.32 2.35 -10.34
C LEU A 237 -11.62 1.60 -10.05
N GLU A 238 -11.96 0.59 -10.84
CA GLU A 238 -13.15 -0.22 -10.63
C GLU A 238 -13.02 -1.06 -9.35
N PHE A 239 -14.11 -1.18 -8.60
CA PHE A 239 -14.27 -2.17 -7.55
C PHE A 239 -15.69 -2.72 -7.66
N SER A 240 -15.80 -4.02 -7.90
CA SER A 240 -17.09 -4.67 -8.00
C SER A 240 -17.07 -6.04 -7.33
N GLU A 241 -18.21 -6.45 -6.85
CA GLU A 241 -18.40 -7.73 -6.20
C GLU A 241 -19.67 -8.42 -6.74
N THR A 242 -19.50 -9.69 -7.10
CA THR A 242 -20.57 -10.58 -7.53
C THR A 242 -20.63 -11.82 -6.62
N PRO A 243 -21.61 -12.72 -6.78
CA PRO A 243 -21.59 -14.01 -6.11
C PRO A 243 -20.35 -14.86 -6.47
N GLU A 244 -19.77 -14.67 -7.66
CA GLU A 244 -18.69 -15.49 -8.21
C GLU A 244 -17.28 -14.92 -7.93
N HIS A 245 -17.14 -13.60 -7.80
CA HIS A 245 -15.84 -12.98 -7.60
C HIS A 245 -15.91 -11.57 -6.99
N VAL A 246 -14.75 -11.09 -6.52
CA VAL A 246 -14.45 -9.69 -6.25
C VAL A 246 -13.44 -9.21 -7.28
N LEU A 247 -13.74 -8.11 -7.98
CA LEU A 247 -12.86 -7.46 -8.94
C LEU A 247 -12.31 -6.17 -8.35
N ILE A 248 -10.98 -6.05 -8.31
CA ILE A 248 -10.24 -4.93 -7.72
C ILE A 248 -9.41 -4.26 -8.80
N GLY A 249 -9.70 -3.02 -9.15
CA GLY A 249 -8.95 -2.24 -10.13
C GLY A 249 -7.47 -2.09 -9.76
N GLY A 250 -6.59 -2.27 -10.75
CA GLY A 250 -5.14 -2.26 -10.54
C GLY A 250 -4.57 -0.91 -10.08
N GLY A 251 -5.29 0.18 -10.32
CA GLY A 251 -4.95 1.54 -9.92
C GLY A 251 -5.45 1.96 -8.55
N LEU A 252 -6.31 1.16 -7.91
CA LEU A 252 -6.78 1.45 -6.56
C LEU A 252 -5.63 1.38 -5.56
N THR A 253 -5.56 2.40 -4.69
CA THR A 253 -4.65 2.38 -3.55
C THR A 253 -5.10 1.34 -2.52
N LEU A 254 -4.18 0.87 -1.70
CA LEU A 254 -4.50 -0.11 -0.67
C LEU A 254 -5.52 0.43 0.34
N SER A 255 -5.45 1.72 0.67
CA SER A 255 -6.44 2.37 1.53
C SER A 255 -7.82 2.40 0.88
N GLU A 256 -7.92 2.76 -0.41
CA GLU A 256 -9.20 2.75 -1.14
C GLU A 256 -9.80 1.34 -1.24
N ILE A 257 -8.97 0.31 -1.43
CA ILE A 257 -9.44 -1.08 -1.44
C ILE A 257 -10.07 -1.43 -0.09
N ALA A 258 -9.41 -1.11 1.03
CA ALA A 258 -9.92 -1.38 2.36
C ALA A 258 -11.27 -0.68 2.62
N GLU A 259 -11.40 0.57 2.21
CA GLU A 259 -12.62 1.36 2.37
C GLU A 259 -13.76 0.84 1.51
N ARG A 260 -13.49 0.56 0.23
CA ARG A 260 -14.51 0.03 -0.69
C ARG A 260 -14.99 -1.34 -0.24
N TRP A 261 -14.09 -2.18 0.25
CA TRP A 261 -14.48 -3.50 0.76
C TRP A 261 -15.35 -3.38 2.01
N ALA A 262 -15.03 -2.46 2.92
CA ALA A 262 -15.84 -2.22 4.12
C ALA A 262 -17.24 -1.67 3.79
N THR A 263 -17.40 -0.91 2.71
CA THR A 263 -18.68 -0.26 2.32
C THR A 263 -19.59 -1.14 1.46
N HIS A 264 -19.06 -2.14 0.76
CA HIS A 264 -19.87 -3.03 -0.10
C HIS A 264 -20.63 -4.12 0.65
N GLY A 265 -20.53 -4.15 1.99
CA GLY A 265 -21.34 -5.05 2.84
C GLY A 265 -20.94 -6.52 2.76
N SER A 266 -19.94 -6.88 1.98
CA SER A 266 -19.38 -8.22 2.00
C SER A 266 -18.34 -8.35 3.10
N THR A 267 -18.22 -9.55 3.63
CA THR A 267 -17.20 -9.85 4.61
C THR A 267 -15.87 -10.07 3.88
N ALA A 268 -14.99 -9.06 3.90
CA ALA A 268 -13.61 -9.29 3.52
C ALA A 268 -13.04 -10.45 4.36
N PRO A 269 -12.23 -11.34 3.78
CA PRO A 269 -11.61 -12.38 4.59
C PRO A 269 -10.80 -11.75 5.72
N ALA A 270 -10.84 -12.34 6.92
CA ALA A 270 -10.09 -11.83 8.08
C ALA A 270 -8.60 -11.62 7.75
N SER A 271 -8.03 -12.50 6.92
CA SER A 271 -6.67 -12.39 6.40
C SER A 271 -6.38 -11.08 5.65
N PHE A 272 -7.39 -10.45 5.04
CA PHE A 272 -7.24 -9.16 4.38
C PHE A 272 -6.98 -8.04 5.39
N GLY A 273 -7.71 -8.01 6.49
CA GLY A 273 -7.47 -7.06 7.58
C GLY A 273 -6.11 -7.27 8.25
N GLU A 274 -5.74 -8.53 8.49
CA GLU A 274 -4.42 -8.91 9.03
C GLU A 274 -3.28 -8.45 8.11
N TRP A 275 -3.39 -8.72 6.80
CA TRP A 275 -2.43 -8.27 5.80
C TRP A 275 -2.35 -6.75 5.72
N MET A 276 -3.50 -6.06 5.64
CA MET A 276 -3.56 -4.61 5.52
C MET A 276 -2.89 -3.90 6.70
N ALA A 277 -3.11 -4.39 7.91
CA ALA A 277 -2.49 -3.85 9.13
C ALA A 277 -0.96 -3.97 9.14
N LEU A 278 -0.42 -5.03 8.50
CA LEU A 278 1.01 -5.33 8.45
C LEU A 278 1.70 -4.82 7.18
N PHE A 279 0.93 -4.36 6.18
CA PHE A 279 1.48 -3.88 4.92
C PHE A 279 1.98 -2.44 5.05
N ALA A 280 3.29 -2.23 5.01
CA ALA A 280 3.95 -0.92 5.03
C ALA A 280 3.33 0.06 6.07
N SER A 281 3.41 1.35 5.81
CA SER A 281 2.83 2.42 6.62
C SER A 281 1.54 2.99 6.02
N LYS A 282 0.76 3.72 6.80
CA LYS A 282 -0.44 4.41 6.31
C LYS A 282 -0.15 5.38 5.16
N PRO A 283 0.91 6.25 5.23
CA PRO A 283 1.25 7.12 4.11
C PRO A 283 1.61 6.36 2.82
N ILE A 284 2.21 5.18 2.94
CA ILE A 284 2.49 4.31 1.80
C ILE A 284 1.19 3.68 1.28
N ARG A 285 0.33 3.12 2.14
CA ARG A 285 -0.95 2.53 1.72
C ARG A 285 -1.89 3.52 1.05
N ASN A 286 -1.81 4.80 1.42
CA ASN A 286 -2.57 5.89 0.79
C ASN A 286 -2.12 6.20 -0.65
N ARG A 287 -1.01 5.64 -1.09
CA ARG A 287 -0.44 5.85 -2.43
C ARG A 287 -0.18 4.55 -3.20
N ALA A 288 0.37 3.53 -2.54
CA ALA A 288 0.69 2.25 -3.15
C ALA A 288 -0.57 1.58 -3.71
N THR A 289 -0.51 1.14 -4.97
CA THR A 289 -1.61 0.45 -5.65
C THR A 289 -1.36 -1.05 -5.68
N LEU A 290 -2.44 -1.84 -5.71
CA LEU A 290 -2.31 -3.30 -5.79
C LEU A 290 -1.63 -3.75 -7.09
N GLY A 291 -2.02 -3.16 -8.23
CA GLY A 291 -1.38 -3.43 -9.52
C GLY A 291 0.09 -3.02 -9.55
N GLY A 292 0.44 -1.85 -8.96
CA GLY A 292 1.83 -1.40 -8.85
C GLY A 292 2.68 -2.36 -8.01
N ASN A 293 2.16 -2.84 -6.88
CA ASN A 293 2.86 -3.81 -6.03
C ASN A 293 3.14 -5.13 -6.77
N LEU A 294 2.17 -5.65 -7.52
CA LEU A 294 2.37 -6.86 -8.34
C LEU A 294 3.37 -6.62 -9.47
N ALA A 295 3.27 -5.49 -10.20
CA ALA A 295 4.15 -5.15 -11.30
C ALA A 295 5.63 -4.99 -10.87
N THR A 296 5.88 -4.61 -9.61
CA THR A 296 7.23 -4.55 -9.03
C THR A 296 7.89 -5.92 -8.94
N ALA A 297 7.11 -7.01 -8.92
CA ALA A 297 7.56 -8.40 -8.82
C ALA A 297 8.59 -8.64 -7.70
N SER A 298 8.35 -8.03 -6.54
CA SER A 298 9.23 -8.19 -5.38
C SER A 298 9.13 -9.61 -4.83
N ALA A 299 10.28 -10.27 -4.63
CA ALA A 299 10.35 -11.58 -3.97
C ALA A 299 9.89 -11.55 -2.50
N ILE A 300 9.70 -10.34 -1.94
CA ILE A 300 9.24 -10.08 -0.57
C ILE A 300 8.00 -9.17 -0.55
N GLY A 301 7.27 -9.07 -1.66
CA GLY A 301 6.03 -8.28 -1.78
C GLY A 301 4.86 -8.98 -1.09
N ASP A 302 4.29 -8.36 -0.08
CA ASP A 302 3.32 -8.98 0.83
C ASP A 302 1.93 -9.21 0.21
N SER A 303 1.59 -8.56 -0.91
CA SER A 303 0.31 -8.83 -1.61
C SER A 303 0.28 -10.20 -2.28
N ALA A 304 1.43 -10.66 -2.80
CA ALA A 304 1.47 -11.87 -3.59
C ALA A 304 1.10 -13.15 -2.81
N PRO A 305 1.58 -13.40 -1.57
CA PRO A 305 1.14 -14.56 -0.79
C PRO A 305 -0.37 -14.56 -0.51
N LEU A 306 -0.94 -13.39 -0.20
CA LEU A 306 -2.39 -13.27 0.01
C LEU A 306 -3.16 -13.68 -1.25
N LEU A 307 -2.81 -13.11 -2.39
CA LEU A 307 -3.49 -13.37 -3.66
C LEU A 307 -3.28 -14.80 -4.16
N LEU A 308 -2.10 -15.38 -3.93
CA LEU A 308 -1.81 -16.79 -4.23
C LEU A 308 -2.68 -17.75 -3.38
N ALA A 309 -2.89 -17.44 -2.10
CA ALA A 309 -3.72 -18.25 -1.22
C ALA A 309 -5.23 -18.08 -1.53
N LEU A 310 -5.62 -16.98 -2.15
CA LEU A 310 -6.98 -16.72 -2.60
C LEU A 310 -7.22 -17.14 -4.06
N ASP A 311 -6.27 -17.81 -4.73
CA ASP A 311 -6.34 -18.23 -6.15
C ASP A 311 -6.72 -17.09 -7.11
N ALA A 312 -6.21 -15.88 -6.85
CA ALA A 312 -6.52 -14.72 -7.65
C ALA A 312 -6.04 -14.84 -9.10
N SER A 313 -6.66 -14.07 -9.97
CA SER A 313 -6.25 -13.89 -11.38
C SER A 313 -5.93 -12.42 -11.65
N VAL A 314 -4.96 -12.18 -12.52
CA VAL A 314 -4.53 -10.84 -12.94
C VAL A 314 -5.07 -10.56 -14.33
N HIS A 315 -5.88 -9.53 -14.47
CA HIS A 315 -6.42 -9.07 -15.73
C HIS A 315 -5.45 -8.09 -16.36
N LEU A 316 -4.96 -8.41 -17.53
CA LEU A 316 -4.02 -7.61 -18.31
C LEU A 316 -4.70 -7.01 -19.52
N ILE A 317 -4.28 -5.80 -19.90
CA ILE A 317 -4.81 -5.09 -21.06
C ILE A 317 -3.70 -4.39 -21.84
N SER A 318 -3.81 -4.43 -23.16
CA SER A 318 -2.97 -3.67 -24.10
C SER A 318 -3.80 -3.18 -25.29
N MET A 319 -3.21 -2.50 -26.24
CA MET A 319 -3.87 -2.20 -27.51
C MET A 319 -4.35 -3.45 -28.26
N GLY A 320 -3.67 -4.59 -28.06
CA GLY A 320 -4.02 -5.87 -28.71
C GLY A 320 -5.19 -6.61 -28.04
N GLY A 321 -5.73 -6.09 -26.93
CA GLY A 321 -6.85 -6.71 -26.23
C GLY A 321 -6.57 -7.03 -24.77
N ARG A 322 -7.42 -7.87 -24.22
CA ARG A 322 -7.38 -8.31 -22.80
C ARG A 322 -7.00 -9.77 -22.69
N ARG A 323 -6.29 -10.12 -21.63
CA ARG A 323 -6.05 -11.51 -21.23
C ARG A 323 -6.04 -11.65 -19.72
N VAL A 324 -6.35 -12.83 -19.22
CA VAL A 324 -6.36 -13.15 -17.79
C VAL A 324 -5.27 -14.16 -17.50
N VAL A 325 -4.52 -13.95 -16.44
CA VAL A 325 -3.41 -14.81 -16.04
C VAL A 325 -3.60 -15.21 -14.56
N PRO A 326 -3.64 -16.51 -14.23
CA PRO A 326 -3.61 -16.94 -12.83
C PRO A 326 -2.38 -16.37 -12.12
N ILE A 327 -2.55 -15.89 -10.89
CA ILE A 327 -1.46 -15.27 -10.12
C ILE A 327 -0.24 -16.19 -9.97
N GLN A 328 -0.45 -17.51 -9.93
CA GLN A 328 0.62 -18.53 -9.86
C GLN A 328 1.55 -18.49 -11.08
N SER A 329 1.05 -18.06 -12.23
CA SER A 329 1.81 -17.95 -13.48
C SER A 329 2.29 -16.54 -13.77
N PHE A 330 1.97 -15.57 -12.90
CA PHE A 330 2.25 -14.16 -13.16
C PHE A 330 3.73 -13.81 -12.96
N PHE A 331 4.39 -14.39 -11.96
CA PHE A 331 5.82 -14.14 -11.65
C PHE A 331 6.70 -15.17 -12.37
N THR A 332 7.59 -14.72 -13.25
CA THR A 332 8.43 -15.59 -14.10
C THR A 332 9.88 -15.68 -13.64
N GLY A 333 10.30 -14.84 -12.70
CA GLY A 333 11.65 -14.81 -12.17
C GLY A 333 11.87 -13.59 -11.25
N TYR A 334 13.07 -13.46 -10.72
CA TYR A 334 13.41 -12.35 -9.85
C TYR A 334 13.17 -11.00 -10.54
N ARG A 335 12.23 -10.19 -9.99
CA ARG A 335 11.81 -8.91 -10.57
C ARG A 335 11.27 -9.02 -12.01
N ARG A 336 10.66 -10.16 -12.36
CA ARG A 336 10.08 -10.39 -13.69
C ARG A 336 8.67 -10.94 -13.59
N THR A 337 7.82 -10.42 -14.46
CA THR A 337 6.42 -10.86 -14.63
C THR A 337 6.18 -11.29 -16.08
N VAL A 338 4.98 -11.76 -16.36
CA VAL A 338 4.49 -12.07 -17.73
C VAL A 338 4.04 -10.84 -18.50
N LEU A 339 4.11 -9.63 -17.91
CA LEU A 339 3.73 -8.40 -18.60
C LEU A 339 4.57 -8.21 -19.85
N ALA A 340 3.89 -8.05 -20.99
CA ALA A 340 4.51 -7.66 -22.24
C ALA A 340 4.72 -6.12 -22.28
N PRO A 341 5.61 -5.60 -23.13
CA PRO A 341 5.74 -4.17 -23.36
C PRO A 341 4.38 -3.55 -23.74
N GLY A 342 4.02 -2.45 -23.07
CA GLY A 342 2.74 -1.77 -23.29
C GLY A 342 1.51 -2.44 -22.65
N GLU A 343 1.69 -3.51 -21.89
CA GLU A 343 0.60 -4.11 -21.08
C GLU A 343 0.47 -3.45 -19.71
N LEU A 344 -0.78 -3.31 -19.25
CA LEU A 344 -1.13 -2.80 -17.93
C LEU A 344 -1.91 -3.87 -17.15
N ILE A 345 -1.76 -3.86 -15.82
CA ILE A 345 -2.65 -4.58 -14.91
C ILE A 345 -3.90 -3.73 -14.75
N VAL A 346 -5.02 -4.18 -15.34
CA VAL A 346 -6.29 -3.44 -15.26
C VAL A 346 -7.06 -3.79 -14.01
N ALA A 347 -7.04 -5.06 -13.57
CA ALA A 347 -7.73 -5.51 -12.38
C ALA A 347 -7.11 -6.79 -11.81
N ILE A 348 -7.43 -7.08 -10.56
CA ILE A 348 -7.17 -8.34 -9.87
C ILE A 348 -8.53 -8.95 -9.51
N GLU A 349 -8.76 -10.19 -9.89
CA GLU A 349 -9.98 -10.95 -9.61
C GLU A 349 -9.71 -11.98 -8.50
N ILE A 350 -10.53 -11.97 -7.46
CA ILE A 350 -10.51 -12.97 -6.39
C ILE A 350 -11.78 -13.80 -6.51
N PRO A 351 -11.67 -15.12 -6.79
CA PRO A 351 -12.84 -15.97 -6.95
C PRO A 351 -13.57 -16.22 -5.62
N LYS A 352 -14.86 -16.47 -5.69
CA LYS A 352 -15.71 -16.89 -4.59
C LYS A 352 -16.23 -18.33 -4.81
N PRO A 353 -16.58 -19.07 -3.75
CA PRO A 353 -16.50 -18.67 -2.34
C PRO A 353 -15.06 -18.54 -1.87
N LEU A 354 -14.84 -17.62 -0.92
CA LEU A 354 -13.53 -17.50 -0.24
C LEU A 354 -13.24 -18.76 0.57
N PRO A 355 -11.95 -19.11 0.78
CA PRO A 355 -11.59 -20.25 1.61
C PRO A 355 -12.19 -20.17 3.01
N ALA A 356 -12.59 -21.31 3.57
CA ALA A 356 -13.26 -21.39 4.86
C ALA A 356 -12.39 -20.91 6.04
N PHE A 357 -11.06 -21.06 5.92
CA PHE A 357 -10.10 -20.58 6.91
C PHE A 357 -8.87 -20.03 6.20
N VAL A 358 -8.55 -18.77 6.43
CA VAL A 358 -7.41 -18.08 5.82
C VAL A 358 -6.71 -17.25 6.89
N LYS A 359 -5.38 -17.32 6.94
CA LYS A 359 -4.53 -16.50 7.82
C LYS A 359 -3.35 -15.93 7.06
N PHE A 360 -3.04 -14.66 7.37
CA PHE A 360 -1.84 -13.99 6.86
C PHE A 360 -0.82 -13.81 7.98
N TYR A 361 0.43 -14.13 7.69
CA TYR A 361 1.56 -14.01 8.60
C TYR A 361 2.68 -13.19 8.00
N LYS A 362 3.26 -12.32 8.80
CA LYS A 362 4.46 -11.55 8.45
C LYS A 362 5.50 -11.66 9.55
N VAL A 363 6.67 -12.11 9.20
CA VAL A 363 7.84 -12.14 10.08
C VAL A 363 8.85 -11.11 9.58
N ALA A 364 9.13 -10.13 10.41
CA ALA A 364 10.02 -9.02 10.14
C ALA A 364 10.75 -8.63 11.46
N LYS A 365 11.76 -7.77 11.39
CA LYS A 365 12.51 -7.30 12.57
C LYS A 365 11.67 -6.40 13.48
N ARG A 366 10.75 -5.62 12.90
CA ARG A 366 9.75 -4.82 13.61
C ARG A 366 8.36 -5.34 13.28
N ARG A 367 7.41 -5.15 14.18
CA ARG A 367 6.04 -5.63 13.98
C ARG A 367 5.32 -4.89 12.85
N MET A 368 5.51 -3.58 12.79
CA MET A 368 4.85 -2.70 11.80
C MET A 368 5.89 -1.92 11.02
N ASP A 369 5.51 -1.50 9.83
CA ASP A 369 6.30 -0.68 8.93
C ASP A 369 7.71 -1.23 8.74
N ASP A 370 7.79 -2.50 8.35
CA ASP A 370 9.05 -3.18 8.06
C ASP A 370 8.91 -4.12 6.87
N ILE A 371 10.03 -4.41 6.23
CA ILE A 371 10.10 -5.32 5.10
C ILE A 371 10.13 -6.77 5.60
N SER A 372 9.30 -7.63 4.99
CA SER A 372 9.22 -9.04 5.36
C SER A 372 10.53 -9.78 5.22
N THR A 373 10.93 -10.51 6.25
CA THR A 373 11.90 -11.60 6.14
C THR A 373 11.24 -12.80 5.47
N VAL A 374 10.07 -13.20 5.98
CA VAL A 374 9.16 -14.18 5.41
C VAL A 374 7.73 -13.68 5.62
N ALA A 375 6.89 -13.74 4.60
CA ALA A 375 5.46 -13.68 4.80
C ALA A 375 4.80 -14.94 4.22
N ALA A 376 3.67 -15.32 4.81
CA ALA A 376 2.87 -16.43 4.33
C ALA A 376 1.38 -16.09 4.39
N CYS A 377 0.63 -16.63 3.44
CA CYS A 377 -0.82 -16.72 3.55
C CYS A 377 -1.22 -18.18 3.36
N MET A 378 -1.98 -18.71 4.30
CA MET A 378 -2.38 -20.11 4.32
C MET A 378 -3.90 -20.20 4.36
N ALA A 379 -4.45 -21.09 3.55
CA ALA A 379 -5.87 -21.31 3.40
C ALA A 379 -6.24 -22.78 3.42
N LEU A 380 -7.37 -23.10 4.07
CA LEU A 380 -7.98 -24.44 4.13
C LEU A 380 -9.45 -24.39 3.79
N ASP A 381 -9.90 -25.43 3.07
CA ASP A 381 -11.29 -25.82 2.92
C ASP A 381 -11.43 -27.29 3.38
N TRP A 382 -12.56 -27.63 3.99
CA TRP A 382 -12.85 -28.99 4.48
C TRP A 382 -13.95 -29.63 3.67
N ASP A 383 -13.98 -30.97 3.66
CA ASP A 383 -15.02 -31.80 3.04
C ASP A 383 -16.35 -31.79 3.85
N GLU A 384 -16.27 -31.41 5.12
CA GLU A 384 -17.39 -31.29 6.03
C GLU A 384 -17.50 -29.85 6.58
N SER A 385 -18.72 -29.41 6.88
CA SER A 385 -18.95 -28.13 7.56
C SER A 385 -18.42 -28.16 9.01
N GLY A 386 -18.03 -27.01 9.52
CA GLY A 386 -17.61 -26.86 10.93
C GLY A 386 -16.12 -27.06 11.17
N HIS A 387 -15.29 -27.04 10.15
CA HIS A 387 -13.81 -27.07 10.24
C HIS A 387 -13.23 -28.35 10.90
N THR A 388 -14.01 -29.45 10.96
CA THR A 388 -13.63 -30.69 11.66
C THR A 388 -13.30 -31.84 10.72
N GLY A 389 -13.63 -31.73 9.45
CA GLY A 389 -13.44 -32.72 8.41
C GLY A 389 -11.99 -32.90 7.97
N ARG A 390 -11.83 -33.61 6.84
CA ARG A 390 -10.56 -33.70 6.14
C ARG A 390 -10.35 -32.49 5.25
N ILE A 391 -9.10 -32.15 4.97
CA ILE A 391 -8.73 -31.06 4.08
C ILE A 391 -9.18 -31.43 2.66
N ALA A 392 -10.20 -30.77 2.16
CA ALA A 392 -10.65 -30.92 0.76
C ALA A 392 -9.71 -30.14 -0.17
N ARG A 393 -9.26 -28.96 0.26
CA ARG A 393 -8.36 -28.08 -0.50
C ARG A 393 -7.52 -27.25 0.46
N CYS A 394 -6.26 -27.03 0.12
CA CYS A 394 -5.39 -26.10 0.86
C CYS A 394 -4.52 -25.29 -0.09
N ARG A 395 -4.05 -24.14 0.38
CA ARG A 395 -3.17 -23.24 -0.33
C ARG A 395 -2.18 -22.66 0.66
N PHE A 396 -0.89 -22.92 0.44
CA PHE A 396 0.19 -22.45 1.32
C PHE A 396 1.15 -21.60 0.52
N ALA A 397 0.93 -20.28 0.57
CA ALA A 397 1.68 -19.31 -0.20
C ALA A 397 2.71 -18.59 0.65
N PHE A 398 3.87 -18.32 0.07
CA PHE A 398 5.01 -17.71 0.76
C PHE A 398 5.70 -16.66 -0.10
N ASN A 399 6.33 -15.68 0.56
CA ASN A 399 7.37 -14.83 0.00
C ASN A 399 8.65 -14.87 0.86
N GLY A 400 9.75 -14.29 0.37
CA GLY A 400 11.03 -14.24 1.08
C GLY A 400 11.76 -15.59 1.15
N VAL A 401 11.28 -16.62 0.46
CA VAL A 401 11.78 -18.00 0.52
C VAL A 401 12.23 -18.56 -0.84
N ALA A 402 12.13 -17.75 -1.89
CA ALA A 402 12.56 -18.08 -3.26
C ALA A 402 12.77 -16.79 -4.05
N ALA A 403 13.16 -16.90 -5.33
CA ALA A 403 13.32 -15.76 -6.24
C ALA A 403 11.99 -15.07 -6.58
N VAL A 404 10.87 -15.77 -6.42
CA VAL A 404 9.50 -15.28 -6.64
C VAL A 404 8.58 -15.67 -5.47
N PRO A 405 7.49 -14.95 -5.23
CA PRO A 405 6.40 -15.46 -4.41
C PRO A 405 5.84 -16.75 -5.00
N LEU A 406 5.55 -17.74 -4.17
CA LEU A 406 5.14 -19.06 -4.66
C LEU A 406 4.15 -19.78 -3.73
N ARG A 407 3.49 -20.81 -4.26
CA ARG A 407 2.74 -21.80 -3.49
C ARG A 407 3.62 -23.02 -3.21
N ALA A 408 3.55 -23.54 -1.99
CA ALA A 408 4.24 -24.76 -1.56
C ALA A 408 3.41 -26.00 -1.94
N THR A 409 3.22 -26.24 -3.24
CA THR A 409 2.36 -27.32 -3.78
C THR A 409 2.69 -28.69 -3.24
N ALA A 410 3.98 -29.02 -3.05
CA ALA A 410 4.38 -30.27 -2.43
C ALA A 410 3.88 -30.43 -0.98
N SER A 411 3.80 -29.33 -0.22
CA SER A 411 3.22 -29.34 1.14
C SER A 411 1.69 -29.45 1.09
N GLU A 412 1.05 -28.81 0.10
CA GLU A 412 -0.40 -28.92 -0.13
C GLU A 412 -0.80 -30.37 -0.44
N GLU A 413 -0.12 -31.01 -1.40
CA GLU A 413 -0.33 -32.41 -1.80
C GLU A 413 -0.12 -33.39 -0.63
N ALA A 414 0.82 -33.09 0.27
CA ALA A 414 1.13 -33.96 1.39
C ALA A 414 0.03 -34.01 2.46
N VAL A 415 -0.93 -33.06 2.45
CA VAL A 415 -1.94 -32.93 3.51
C VAL A 415 -3.38 -33.00 3.01
N VAL A 416 -3.66 -32.89 1.71
CA VAL A 416 -5.00 -33.08 1.15
C VAL A 416 -5.54 -34.47 1.53
N GLY A 417 -6.81 -34.54 1.94
CA GLY A 417 -7.47 -35.75 2.43
C GLY A 417 -7.13 -36.13 3.89
N GLN A 418 -6.24 -35.36 4.56
CA GLN A 418 -5.88 -35.56 5.97
C GLN A 418 -6.70 -34.62 6.87
N ARG A 419 -6.77 -34.92 8.17
CA ARG A 419 -7.20 -33.92 9.16
C ARG A 419 -6.05 -32.97 9.43
N TRP A 420 -6.36 -31.68 9.61
CA TRP A 420 -5.34 -30.69 9.99
C TRP A 420 -5.00 -30.85 11.48
N ASN A 421 -3.92 -31.52 11.76
CA ASN A 421 -3.39 -31.84 13.08
C ASN A 421 -1.84 -31.83 13.07
N GLU A 422 -1.21 -32.11 14.18
CA GLU A 422 0.26 -32.13 14.32
C GLU A 422 0.94 -33.01 13.26
N ALA A 423 0.42 -34.21 13.01
CA ALA A 423 0.98 -35.10 12.00
C ALA A 423 0.85 -34.56 10.56
N ALA A 424 -0.20 -33.80 10.26
CA ALA A 424 -0.33 -33.10 8.97
C ALA A 424 0.66 -31.92 8.88
N VAL A 425 0.85 -31.19 9.97
CA VAL A 425 1.86 -30.11 10.07
C VAL A 425 3.26 -30.66 9.81
N GLU A 426 3.66 -31.77 10.43
CA GLU A 426 4.96 -32.41 10.23
C GLU A 426 5.17 -32.82 8.76
N ARG A 427 4.14 -33.40 8.10
CA ARG A 427 4.20 -33.72 6.67
C ARG A 427 4.36 -32.50 5.79
N ALA A 428 3.59 -31.45 6.06
CA ALA A 428 3.69 -30.18 5.31
C ALA A 428 5.09 -29.56 5.46
N GLN A 429 5.64 -29.55 6.69
CA GLN A 429 6.97 -29.03 6.98
C GLN A 429 8.08 -29.83 6.27
N ALA A 430 7.99 -31.15 6.27
CA ALA A 430 8.95 -32.01 5.59
C ALA A 430 8.95 -31.83 4.06
N ALA A 431 7.79 -31.48 3.48
CA ALA A 431 7.67 -31.22 2.05
C ALA A 431 8.24 -29.86 1.62
N LEU A 432 8.35 -28.87 2.53
CA LEU A 432 8.88 -27.53 2.21
C LEU A 432 10.31 -27.55 1.66
N ASP A 433 11.17 -28.44 2.16
CA ASP A 433 12.58 -28.55 1.73
C ASP A 433 12.72 -28.83 0.23
N ARG A 434 11.68 -29.39 -0.39
CA ARG A 434 11.65 -29.68 -1.83
C ARG A 434 11.30 -28.44 -2.67
N THR A 435 10.57 -27.49 -2.10
CA THR A 435 9.99 -26.34 -2.82
C THR A 435 10.78 -25.05 -2.57
N LEU A 436 11.17 -24.77 -1.32
CA LEU A 436 11.76 -23.50 -0.95
C LEU A 436 13.26 -23.44 -1.26
N ARG A 437 13.73 -22.26 -1.70
CA ARG A 437 15.14 -21.96 -2.00
C ARG A 437 15.48 -20.55 -1.52
N PRO A 438 15.43 -20.30 -0.19
CA PRO A 438 15.75 -18.98 0.35
C PRO A 438 17.23 -18.63 0.19
N ILE A 439 17.49 -17.32 0.16
CA ILE A 439 18.84 -16.76 0.19
C ILE A 439 19.17 -16.21 1.57
N SER A 440 20.46 -16.04 1.86
CA SER A 440 20.94 -15.29 3.02
C SER A 440 21.21 -13.84 2.64
N ASP A 441 20.68 -12.90 3.43
CA ASP A 441 20.89 -11.47 3.28
C ASP A 441 20.87 -10.76 4.66
N HIS A 442 20.89 -9.40 4.66
CA HIS A 442 20.85 -8.62 5.90
C HIS A 442 19.54 -8.76 6.72
N ARG A 443 18.48 -9.36 6.13
CA ARG A 443 17.19 -9.61 6.80
C ARG A 443 17.13 -10.95 7.50
N GLY A 444 17.89 -11.93 7.03
CA GLY A 444 17.97 -13.26 7.64
C GLY A 444 18.76 -14.25 6.81
N SER A 445 19.28 -15.29 7.45
CA SER A 445 19.93 -16.40 6.74
C SER A 445 18.91 -17.30 6.03
N ALA A 446 19.35 -18.08 5.05
CA ALA A 446 18.53 -19.06 4.35
C ALA A 446 17.91 -20.08 5.32
N GLU A 447 18.72 -20.56 6.29
CA GLU A 447 18.29 -21.50 7.32
C GLU A 447 17.21 -20.91 8.22
N TYR A 448 17.38 -19.63 8.63
CA TYR A 448 16.38 -18.91 9.43
C TYR A 448 15.06 -18.77 8.67
N ARG A 449 15.09 -18.36 7.40
CA ARG A 449 13.89 -18.22 6.57
C ARG A 449 13.14 -19.54 6.42
N LEU A 450 13.87 -20.63 6.21
CA LEU A 450 13.29 -21.96 6.11
C LEU A 450 12.69 -22.43 7.45
N ALA A 451 13.39 -22.21 8.55
CA ALA A 451 12.88 -22.55 9.89
C ALA A 451 11.60 -21.76 10.22
N VAL A 452 11.58 -20.45 9.91
CA VAL A 452 10.41 -19.60 10.04
C VAL A 452 9.25 -20.13 9.20
N ALA A 453 9.46 -20.41 7.91
CA ALA A 453 8.40 -20.92 7.03
C ALA A 453 7.80 -22.23 7.58
N LYS A 454 8.64 -23.14 8.10
CA LYS A 454 8.18 -24.37 8.77
C LYS A 454 7.36 -24.07 10.03
N SER A 455 7.82 -23.17 10.88
CA SER A 455 7.13 -22.85 12.14
C SER A 455 5.73 -22.23 11.93
N LEU A 456 5.51 -21.55 10.81
CA LEU A 456 4.21 -20.95 10.48
C LEU A 456 3.10 -22.00 10.30
N PHE A 457 3.40 -23.23 9.93
CA PHE A 457 2.38 -24.29 9.91
C PHE A 457 1.88 -24.64 11.33
N GLY A 458 2.77 -24.69 12.32
CA GLY A 458 2.40 -24.87 13.70
C GLY A 458 1.54 -23.70 14.23
N LYS A 459 1.92 -22.46 13.89
CA LYS A 459 1.13 -21.28 14.20
C LYS A 459 -0.27 -21.35 13.56
N PHE A 460 -0.36 -21.76 12.32
CA PHE A 460 -1.62 -21.90 11.59
C PHE A 460 -2.53 -22.99 12.20
N LEU A 461 -1.93 -24.08 12.72
CA LEU A 461 -2.69 -25.09 13.46
C LEU A 461 -3.24 -24.51 14.77
N TRP A 462 -2.42 -23.78 15.50
CA TRP A 462 -2.82 -23.16 16.77
C TRP A 462 -3.94 -22.13 16.55
N ASP A 463 -3.80 -21.22 15.57
CA ASP A 463 -4.84 -20.22 15.26
C ASP A 463 -6.18 -20.85 14.86
N ARG A 464 -6.13 -22.02 14.22
CA ARG A 464 -7.35 -22.76 13.90
C ARG A 464 -8.01 -23.36 15.14
N GLN A 465 -7.23 -23.83 16.12
CA GLN A 465 -7.75 -24.39 17.37
C GLN A 465 -8.44 -23.31 18.24
N GLU A 466 -7.86 -22.12 18.33
CA GLU A 466 -8.47 -20.98 19.04
C GLU A 466 -9.82 -20.54 18.49
N LEU A 467 -10.08 -20.71 17.21
CA LEU A 467 -11.39 -20.40 16.60
C LEU A 467 -12.44 -21.48 16.85
N ALA A 468 -12.05 -22.66 17.32
CA ALA A 468 -12.95 -23.78 17.59
C ALA A 468 -13.40 -23.85 19.08
N GLU A 469 -12.79 -23.06 19.94
CA GLU A 469 -13.18 -22.82 21.33
C GLU A 469 -14.08 -21.57 21.44
#